data_fbd0e48f59e3f152d57830ac5cfd632a
#
_entry.id   fbd0e48f59e3f152d57830ac5cfd632a
#
_cell.length_a   1.000
_cell.length_b   1.000
_cell.length_c   1.000
_cell.angle_alpha   90.00
_cell.angle_beta   90.00
_cell.angle_gamma   90.00
#
_symmetry.space_group_name_H-M   'P 1'
#
loop_
_entity.id
_entity.type
_entity.pdbx_description
1 polymer ?
#
loop_
_entity_poly.entity_id
_entity_poly.type
_entity_poly.pdbx_seq_one_letter_code
_entity_poly.pdbx_strand_id
1 'polypeptide(L)'
;GIFPVDDQAITYMEEHSKRPYKIFTADEDAVYDEEYTIDLSELKPTIAFPHLPENTKTIDEVTEDVVIDQSVIGSCTNGRIDDLRVAAEILKDRKVKKGVRCIVIPATQTIYLQAMEEGLLKIFIEAGAVVSTPTCGPCLGGYMGILAEGERCVSTTNRNFVGRMGHVGSEIYLASPAIAAASAITGKIS
;
A
#
# COMPACT_ATOMS: atom_id res chain seq x y z
N GLY A 1 -13.17 -9.79 -10.87
CA GLY A 1 -13.26 -8.68 -11.83
C GLY A 1 -12.50 -8.99 -13.11
N ILE A 2 -13.01 -8.51 -14.23
CA ILE A 2 -12.36 -8.62 -15.55
C ILE A 2 -12.10 -7.19 -16.01
N PHE A 3 -10.83 -6.89 -16.31
CA PHE A 3 -10.42 -5.58 -16.80
C PHE A 3 -10.13 -5.67 -18.30
N PRO A 4 -10.48 -4.65 -19.09
CA PRO A 4 -10.02 -4.54 -20.47
C PRO A 4 -8.49 -4.55 -20.52
N VAL A 5 -7.95 -5.21 -21.55
CA VAL A 5 -6.50 -5.27 -21.75
C VAL A 5 -6.09 -4.07 -22.59
N ASP A 6 -5.23 -3.21 -22.04
CA ASP A 6 -4.65 -2.05 -22.70
C ASP A 6 -3.19 -2.31 -23.15
N ASP A 7 -2.61 -1.33 -23.83
CA ASP A 7 -1.23 -1.42 -24.32
C ASP A 7 -0.21 -1.58 -23.18
N GLN A 8 -0.49 -1.04 -21.99
CA GLN A 8 0.39 -1.19 -20.82
C GLN A 8 0.37 -2.62 -20.31
N ALA A 9 -0.80 -3.26 -20.27
CA ALA A 9 -0.94 -4.67 -19.89
C ALA A 9 -0.24 -5.59 -20.90
N ILE A 10 -0.35 -5.29 -22.21
CA ILE A 10 0.35 -6.03 -23.26
C ILE A 10 1.86 -5.91 -23.08
N THR A 11 2.39 -4.70 -22.98
CA THR A 11 3.83 -4.45 -22.76
C THR A 11 4.35 -5.19 -21.52
N TYR A 12 3.61 -5.10 -20.41
CA TYR A 12 3.98 -5.82 -19.20
C TYR A 12 4.03 -7.34 -19.41
N MET A 13 3.06 -7.91 -20.14
CA MET A 13 3.03 -9.33 -20.42
C MET A 13 4.18 -9.77 -21.34
N GLU A 14 4.55 -8.99 -22.33
CA GLU A 14 5.66 -9.27 -23.24
C GLU A 14 7.01 -9.26 -22.52
N GLU A 15 7.19 -8.36 -21.57
CA GLU A 15 8.41 -8.28 -20.75
C GLU A 15 8.52 -9.44 -19.75
N HIS A 16 7.39 -9.91 -19.19
CA HIS A 16 7.39 -10.80 -18.02
C HIS A 16 6.96 -12.24 -18.33
N SER A 17 6.35 -12.51 -19.49
CA SER A 17 5.90 -13.85 -19.87
C SER A 17 6.46 -14.27 -21.22
N LYS A 18 7.06 -15.46 -21.25
CA LYS A 18 7.48 -16.13 -22.48
C LYS A 18 6.49 -17.20 -22.97
N ARG A 19 5.38 -17.36 -22.25
CA ARG A 19 4.32 -18.30 -22.61
C ARG A 19 3.33 -17.62 -23.55
N PRO A 20 2.78 -18.35 -24.53
CA PRO A 20 1.69 -17.81 -25.35
C PRO A 20 0.50 -17.48 -24.45
N TYR A 21 -0.11 -16.36 -24.70
CA TYR A 21 -1.34 -15.92 -24.01
C TYR A 21 -2.41 -15.50 -25.01
N LYS A 22 -3.65 -15.46 -24.56
CA LYS A 22 -4.79 -15.00 -25.33
C LYS A 22 -5.44 -13.83 -24.60
N ILE A 23 -5.72 -12.77 -25.34
CA ILE A 23 -6.48 -11.62 -24.86
C ILE A 23 -7.96 -11.93 -25.02
N PHE A 24 -8.75 -11.70 -23.98
CA PHE A 24 -10.19 -11.78 -23.98
C PHE A 24 -10.76 -10.37 -23.82
N THR A 25 -11.67 -10.01 -24.70
CA THR A 25 -12.43 -8.76 -24.64
C THR A 25 -13.91 -9.08 -24.56
N ALA A 26 -14.70 -8.17 -24.04
CA ALA A 26 -16.14 -8.26 -24.14
C ALA A 26 -16.58 -8.15 -25.60
N ASP A 27 -17.68 -8.80 -25.96
CA ASP A 27 -18.30 -8.66 -27.28
C ASP A 27 -18.84 -7.23 -27.44
N GLU A 28 -18.90 -6.73 -28.67
CA GLU A 28 -19.38 -5.36 -28.95
C GLU A 28 -20.85 -5.13 -28.54
N ASP A 29 -21.64 -6.19 -28.50
CA ASP A 29 -23.03 -6.23 -28.11
C ASP A 29 -23.25 -6.75 -26.68
N ALA A 30 -22.21 -6.80 -25.86
CA ALA A 30 -22.33 -7.23 -24.46
C ALA A 30 -23.31 -6.32 -23.70
N VAL A 31 -24.25 -6.94 -22.99
CA VAL A 31 -25.25 -6.24 -22.17
C VAL A 31 -24.90 -6.43 -20.71
N TYR A 32 -24.87 -5.34 -19.97
CA TYR A 32 -24.59 -5.31 -18.53
C TYR A 32 -25.85 -4.97 -17.73
N ASP A 33 -26.01 -5.59 -16.58
CA ASP A 33 -27.16 -5.34 -15.69
C ASP A 33 -27.09 -3.92 -15.10
N GLU A 34 -25.88 -3.44 -14.83
CA GLU A 34 -25.64 -2.10 -14.27
C GLU A 34 -24.32 -1.54 -14.80
N GLU A 35 -24.29 -0.22 -15.00
CA GLU A 35 -23.09 0.50 -15.41
C GLU A 35 -22.84 1.68 -14.46
N TYR A 36 -21.59 1.83 -14.02
CA TYR A 36 -21.15 2.92 -13.15
C TYR A 36 -19.99 3.67 -13.80
N THR A 37 -20.07 4.99 -13.78
CA THR A 37 -18.95 5.85 -14.20
C THR A 37 -18.33 6.51 -12.97
N ILE A 38 -17.02 6.36 -12.81
CA ILE A 38 -16.25 6.97 -11.73
C ILE A 38 -15.20 7.89 -12.36
N ASP A 39 -15.33 9.20 -12.10
CA ASP A 39 -14.34 10.18 -12.52
C ASP A 39 -13.14 10.14 -11.56
N LEU A 40 -12.01 9.63 -12.03
CA LEU A 40 -10.80 9.49 -11.22
C LEU A 40 -10.19 10.85 -10.83
N SER A 41 -10.50 11.93 -11.55
CA SER A 41 -10.00 13.28 -11.24
C SER A 41 -10.66 13.87 -9.99
N GLU A 42 -11.83 13.40 -9.62
CA GLU A 42 -12.58 13.81 -8.43
C GLU A 42 -12.19 13.04 -7.17
N LEU A 43 -11.36 12.00 -7.30
CA LEU A 43 -10.98 11.16 -6.16
C LEU A 43 -10.01 11.91 -5.24
N LYS A 44 -10.35 11.97 -3.97
CA LYS A 44 -9.48 12.48 -2.90
C LYS A 44 -8.70 11.35 -2.23
N PRO A 45 -7.52 11.66 -1.66
CA PRO A 45 -6.81 10.70 -0.81
C PRO A 45 -7.74 10.19 0.30
N THR A 46 -7.86 8.87 0.37
CA THR A 46 -8.85 8.20 1.24
C THR A 46 -8.14 7.21 2.17
N ILE A 47 -8.68 7.07 3.37
CA ILE A 47 -8.24 6.12 4.37
C ILE A 47 -9.42 5.25 4.81
N ALA A 48 -9.19 3.92 4.92
CA ALA A 48 -10.18 3.01 5.47
C ALA A 48 -9.91 2.74 6.95
N PHE A 49 -10.88 3.04 7.77
CA PHE A 49 -10.83 2.84 9.23
C PHE A 49 -11.07 1.38 9.61
N PRO A 50 -10.59 0.93 10.79
CA PRO A 50 -10.89 -0.41 11.30
C PRO A 50 -12.41 -0.64 11.43
N HIS A 51 -12.93 -1.85 11.23
CA HIS A 51 -12.20 -3.08 10.85
C HIS A 51 -12.69 -3.62 9.50
N LEU A 52 -13.12 -2.74 8.61
CA LEU A 52 -13.61 -3.05 7.26
C LEU A 52 -13.00 -2.10 6.24
N PRO A 53 -12.61 -2.60 5.05
CA PRO A 53 -12.07 -1.73 4.00
C PRO A 53 -13.06 -0.68 3.49
N GLU A 54 -14.34 -0.88 3.67
CA GLU A 54 -15.43 0.04 3.27
C GLU A 54 -15.65 1.20 4.24
N ASN A 55 -15.06 1.17 5.44
CA ASN A 55 -15.14 2.26 6.42
C ASN A 55 -14.25 3.44 6.02
N THR A 56 -14.54 4.03 4.87
CA THR A 56 -13.68 5.04 4.26
C THR A 56 -14.05 6.46 4.67
N LYS A 57 -13.02 7.29 4.85
CA LYS A 57 -13.10 8.75 4.92
C LYS A 57 -12.04 9.34 4.00
N THR A 58 -12.32 10.48 3.40
CA THR A 58 -11.25 11.26 2.77
C THR A 58 -10.34 11.83 3.87
N ILE A 59 -9.09 12.10 3.53
CA ILE A 59 -8.12 12.61 4.52
C ILE A 59 -8.58 13.94 5.14
N ASP A 60 -9.32 14.76 4.38
CA ASP A 60 -9.88 16.02 4.83
C ASP A 60 -11.02 15.84 5.87
N GLU A 61 -11.65 14.66 5.88
CA GLU A 61 -12.73 14.32 6.82
C GLU A 61 -12.21 13.69 8.12
N VAL A 62 -10.92 13.39 8.19
CA VAL A 62 -10.30 12.83 9.39
C VAL A 62 -10.06 13.97 10.38
N THR A 63 -10.94 14.10 11.35
CA THR A 63 -10.86 15.13 12.39
C THR A 63 -10.19 14.63 13.68
N GLU A 64 -10.08 13.32 13.83
CA GLU A 64 -9.49 12.68 15.00
C GLU A 64 -7.96 12.66 14.91
N ASP A 65 -7.27 12.98 16.00
CA ASP A 65 -5.82 12.80 16.14
C ASP A 65 -5.50 11.30 16.39
N VAL A 66 -5.51 10.50 15.33
CA VAL A 66 -5.18 9.07 15.43
C VAL A 66 -3.66 8.90 15.46
N VAL A 67 -3.10 8.74 16.65
CA VAL A 67 -1.68 8.42 16.85
C VAL A 67 -1.42 6.97 16.43
N ILE A 68 -0.30 6.73 15.75
CA ILE A 68 0.07 5.42 15.23
C ILE A 68 1.38 4.91 15.84
N ASP A 69 1.48 3.60 15.97
CA ASP A 69 2.68 2.88 16.43
C ASP A 69 3.48 2.30 15.26
N GLN A 70 2.83 2.11 14.11
CA GLN A 70 3.43 1.47 12.95
C GLN A 70 2.90 2.04 11.64
N SER A 71 3.78 2.12 10.64
CA SER A 71 3.43 2.33 9.24
C SER A 71 4.01 1.20 8.39
N VAL A 72 3.19 0.61 7.52
CA VAL A 72 3.60 -0.46 6.60
C VAL A 72 3.37 -0.01 5.16
N ILE A 73 4.43 0.05 4.39
CA ILE A 73 4.42 0.49 2.99
C ILE A 73 4.82 -0.69 2.11
N GLY A 74 3.97 -1.03 1.15
CA GLY A 74 4.26 -2.05 0.16
C GLY A 74 3.54 -3.37 0.41
N SER A 75 4.25 -4.48 0.34
CA SER A 75 3.81 -5.87 0.19
C SER A 75 3.43 -6.22 -1.25
N CYS A 76 2.72 -7.34 -1.46
CA CYS A 76 2.41 -7.85 -2.81
C CYS A 76 1.56 -6.90 -3.66
N THR A 77 0.79 -6.00 -3.07
CA THR A 77 -0.15 -5.12 -3.78
C THR A 77 0.44 -3.74 -4.03
N ASN A 78 0.80 -3.02 -3.00
CA ASN A 78 1.28 -1.63 -3.06
C ASN A 78 2.80 -1.52 -2.80
N GLY A 79 3.55 -2.53 -3.18
CA GLY A 79 5.01 -2.54 -3.19
C GLY A 79 5.60 -2.49 -4.59
N ARG A 80 4.85 -1.98 -5.57
CA ARG A 80 5.32 -1.75 -6.93
C ARG A 80 6.32 -0.60 -6.93
N ILE A 81 7.11 -0.50 -8.00
CA ILE A 81 8.17 0.51 -8.03
C ILE A 81 7.62 1.93 -7.90
N ASP A 82 6.47 2.21 -8.49
CA ASP A 82 5.85 3.54 -8.42
C ASP A 82 5.34 3.86 -7.02
N ASP A 83 4.79 2.89 -6.31
CA ASP A 83 4.41 3.04 -4.89
C ASP A 83 5.62 3.39 -4.02
N LEU A 84 6.74 2.71 -4.26
CA LEU A 84 7.98 2.95 -3.53
C LEU A 84 8.58 4.32 -3.87
N ARG A 85 8.50 4.77 -5.13
CA ARG A 85 8.93 6.12 -5.54
C ARG A 85 8.15 7.21 -4.81
N VAL A 86 6.81 7.08 -4.78
CA VAL A 86 5.93 8.03 -4.05
C VAL A 86 6.29 8.08 -2.56
N ALA A 87 6.44 6.94 -1.92
CA ALA A 87 6.81 6.89 -0.51
C ALA A 87 8.21 7.47 -0.26
N ALA A 88 9.18 7.18 -1.14
CA ALA A 88 10.55 7.67 -1.04
C ALA A 88 10.62 9.19 -1.20
N GLU A 89 9.85 9.78 -2.12
CA GLU A 89 9.77 11.23 -2.31
C GLU A 89 9.33 11.94 -1.01
N ILE A 90 8.34 11.38 -0.33
CA ILE A 90 7.83 11.94 0.92
C ILE A 90 8.82 11.73 2.07
N LEU A 91 9.52 10.59 2.14
CA LEU A 91 10.47 10.29 3.21
C LEU A 91 11.85 10.91 3.01
N LYS A 92 12.17 11.38 1.79
CA LYS A 92 13.47 11.97 1.46
C LYS A 92 13.77 13.16 2.37
N ASP A 93 14.98 13.15 2.94
CA ASP A 93 15.48 14.20 3.85
C ASP A 93 14.64 14.40 5.12
N ARG A 94 13.77 13.43 5.44
CA ARG A 94 12.92 13.43 6.64
C ARG A 94 13.21 12.22 7.50
N LYS A 95 12.66 12.22 8.70
CA LYS A 95 12.83 11.11 9.66
C LYS A 95 11.49 10.56 10.09
N VAL A 96 11.42 9.24 10.18
CA VAL A 96 10.32 8.55 10.84
C VAL A 96 10.25 9.03 12.30
N LYS A 97 9.05 9.30 12.77
CA LYS A 97 8.78 9.74 14.14
C LYS A 97 9.34 8.75 15.16
N LYS A 98 10.04 9.24 16.15
CA LYS A 98 10.53 8.38 17.24
C LYS A 98 9.36 7.65 17.91
N GLY A 99 9.47 6.34 18.01
CA GLY A 99 8.43 5.45 18.54
C GLY A 99 7.57 4.80 17.47
N VAL A 100 7.59 5.27 16.20
CA VAL A 100 6.89 4.64 15.08
C VAL A 100 7.81 3.63 14.39
N ARG A 101 7.30 2.43 14.13
CA ARG A 101 7.95 1.43 13.26
C ARG A 101 7.50 1.67 11.83
N CYS A 102 8.40 2.08 10.95
CA CYS A 102 8.13 2.17 9.50
C CYS A 102 8.76 0.96 8.80
N ILE A 103 7.94 0.15 8.13
CA ILE A 103 8.36 -1.08 7.45
C ILE A 103 8.04 -0.93 5.97
N VAL A 104 9.04 -1.09 5.10
CA VAL A 104 8.91 -1.02 3.64
C VAL A 104 9.15 -2.41 3.06
N ILE A 105 8.22 -2.88 2.22
CA ILE A 105 8.25 -4.24 1.65
C ILE A 105 8.05 -4.15 0.13
N PRO A 106 9.11 -4.30 -0.68
CA PRO A 106 8.97 -4.42 -2.14
C PRO A 106 8.14 -5.65 -2.53
N ALA A 107 7.37 -5.57 -3.62
CA ALA A 107 6.45 -6.63 -4.00
C ALA A 107 7.16 -7.89 -4.54
N THR A 108 8.27 -7.72 -5.25
CA THR A 108 9.03 -8.83 -5.87
C THR A 108 10.53 -8.58 -5.77
N GLN A 109 11.32 -9.63 -6.01
CA GLN A 109 12.80 -9.51 -6.05
C GLN A 109 13.25 -8.55 -7.16
N THR A 110 12.60 -8.56 -8.31
CA THR A 110 12.91 -7.64 -9.42
C THR A 110 12.70 -6.18 -8.99
N ILE A 111 11.56 -5.88 -8.35
CA ILE A 111 11.28 -4.53 -7.83
C ILE A 111 12.26 -4.17 -6.70
N TYR A 112 12.66 -5.14 -5.87
CA TYR A 112 13.64 -4.90 -4.83
C TYR A 112 15.00 -4.47 -5.41
N LEU A 113 15.48 -5.18 -6.46
CA LEU A 113 16.70 -4.81 -7.18
C LEU A 113 16.57 -3.44 -7.84
N GLN A 114 15.48 -3.19 -8.54
CA GLN A 114 15.21 -1.89 -9.16
C GLN A 114 15.19 -0.75 -8.14
N ALA A 115 14.52 -0.93 -7.00
CA ALA A 115 14.50 0.06 -5.93
C ALA A 115 15.90 0.31 -5.33
N MET A 116 16.76 -0.71 -5.31
CA MET A 116 18.17 -0.57 -4.91
C MET A 116 18.95 0.25 -5.94
N GLU A 117 18.81 -0.05 -7.21
CA GLU A 117 19.49 0.65 -8.32
C GLU A 117 19.07 2.13 -8.40
N GLU A 118 17.79 2.43 -8.18
CA GLU A 118 17.24 3.78 -8.11
C GLU A 118 17.61 4.54 -6.80
N GLY A 119 18.25 3.87 -5.84
CA GLY A 119 18.64 4.45 -4.57
C GLY A 119 17.51 4.66 -3.56
N LEU A 120 16.30 4.13 -3.83
CA LEU A 120 15.14 4.28 -2.95
C LEU A 120 15.36 3.62 -1.59
N LEU A 121 16.06 2.47 -1.55
CA LEU A 121 16.37 1.79 -0.29
C LEU A 121 17.21 2.67 0.65
N LYS A 122 18.15 3.42 0.07
CA LYS A 122 18.99 4.36 0.83
C LYS A 122 18.11 5.42 1.49
N ILE A 123 17.16 6.00 0.75
CA ILE A 123 16.23 7.02 1.28
C ILE A 123 15.44 6.44 2.46
N PHE A 124 14.87 5.24 2.32
CA PHE A 124 14.11 4.61 3.39
C PHE A 124 14.96 4.35 4.65
N ILE A 125 16.17 3.82 4.47
CA ILE A 125 17.08 3.55 5.58
C ILE A 125 17.52 4.85 6.26
N GLU A 126 17.87 5.87 5.49
CA GLU A 126 18.22 7.18 6.00
C GLU A 126 17.06 7.85 6.74
N ALA A 127 15.82 7.64 6.30
CA ALA A 127 14.64 8.09 7.02
C ALA A 127 14.41 7.34 8.34
N GLY A 128 15.04 6.19 8.55
CA GLY A 128 14.87 5.34 9.72
C GLY A 128 13.82 4.25 9.56
N ALA A 129 13.41 3.96 8.33
CA ALA A 129 12.56 2.83 8.02
C ALA A 129 13.36 1.52 7.93
N VAL A 130 12.70 0.40 8.19
CA VAL A 130 13.22 -0.94 7.96
C VAL A 130 12.78 -1.42 6.59
N VAL A 131 13.73 -1.78 5.73
CA VAL A 131 13.41 -2.38 4.43
C VAL A 131 13.52 -3.90 4.53
N SER A 132 12.42 -4.58 4.25
CA SER A 132 12.36 -6.05 4.22
C SER A 132 12.59 -6.59 2.82
N THR A 133 12.98 -7.85 2.74
CA THR A 133 12.86 -8.62 1.50
C THR A 133 11.39 -8.80 1.12
N PRO A 134 11.06 -9.06 -0.17
CA PRO A 134 9.69 -9.34 -0.61
C PRO A 134 9.02 -10.45 0.20
N THR A 135 7.91 -10.11 0.82
CA THR A 135 7.10 -11.01 1.68
C THR A 135 5.72 -10.43 1.92
N CYS A 136 4.78 -11.22 2.44
CA CYS A 136 3.52 -10.69 2.95
C CYS A 136 3.69 -9.82 4.20
N GLY A 137 4.83 -9.95 4.91
CA GLY A 137 5.11 -9.16 6.11
C GLY A 137 4.01 -9.31 7.17
N PRO A 138 3.63 -8.22 7.84
CA PRO A 138 2.58 -8.23 8.85
C PRO A 138 1.16 -8.40 8.26
N CYS A 139 0.96 -8.27 6.95
CA CYS A 139 -0.35 -8.32 6.30
C CYS A 139 -1.20 -9.54 6.67
N LEU A 140 -0.58 -10.67 7.00
CA LEU A 140 -1.24 -11.90 7.43
C LEU A 140 -1.06 -12.22 8.92
N GLY A 141 -0.35 -11.34 9.67
CA GLY A 141 -0.05 -11.58 11.08
C GLY A 141 1.04 -12.62 11.35
N GLY A 142 1.87 -12.93 10.36
CA GLY A 142 2.83 -14.04 10.43
C GLY A 142 4.31 -13.70 10.44
N TYR A 143 4.67 -12.46 10.15
CA TYR A 143 6.07 -12.06 10.02
C TYR A 143 6.24 -10.56 10.23
N MET A 144 7.28 -10.16 10.95
CA MET A 144 7.75 -8.80 11.20
C MET A 144 6.65 -7.71 11.27
N GLY A 145 6.61 -6.96 12.35
CA GLY A 145 5.62 -5.89 12.51
C GLY A 145 4.24 -6.37 12.96
N ILE A 146 4.18 -7.52 13.66
CA ILE A 146 2.96 -8.00 14.31
C ILE A 146 2.55 -7.03 15.40
N LEU A 147 1.29 -6.62 15.38
CA LEU A 147 0.74 -5.63 16.30
C LEU A 147 0.37 -6.26 17.64
N ALA A 148 0.73 -5.58 18.72
CA ALA A 148 0.27 -5.87 20.06
C ALA A 148 -1.14 -5.29 20.33
N GLU A 149 -1.68 -5.57 21.51
CA GLU A 149 -2.95 -5.01 21.96
C GLU A 149 -2.90 -3.48 22.02
N GLY A 150 -3.90 -2.83 21.40
CA GLY A 150 -4.04 -1.37 21.37
C GLY A 150 -3.11 -0.67 20.37
N GLU A 151 -2.19 -1.38 19.70
CA GLU A 151 -1.35 -0.75 18.69
C GLU A 151 -2.13 -0.41 17.41
N ARG A 152 -1.77 0.72 16.80
CA ARG A 152 -2.36 1.25 15.58
C ARG A 152 -1.37 1.29 14.44
N CYS A 153 -1.80 0.82 13.28
CA CYS A 153 -0.98 0.76 12.06
C CYS A 153 -1.69 1.42 10.89
N VAL A 154 -1.02 2.36 10.22
CA VAL A 154 -1.39 2.78 8.86
C VAL A 154 -0.68 1.85 7.88
N SER A 155 -1.41 1.30 6.92
CA SER A 155 -0.88 0.27 6.02
C SER A 155 -1.39 0.40 4.61
N THR A 156 -0.53 0.13 3.65
CA THR A 156 -0.90 0.05 2.23
C THR A 156 -1.36 -1.34 1.80
N THR A 157 -1.55 -2.26 2.74
CA THR A 157 -2.07 -3.61 2.48
C THR A 157 -3.57 -3.61 2.20
N ASN A 158 -4.18 -4.78 1.96
CA ASN A 158 -5.53 -4.86 1.42
C ASN A 158 -6.63 -5.08 2.46
N ARG A 159 -6.29 -5.41 3.71
CA ARG A 159 -7.25 -5.88 4.70
C ARG A 159 -6.93 -5.36 6.08
N ASN A 160 -7.98 -4.92 6.78
CA ASN A 160 -7.90 -4.35 8.12
C ASN A 160 -8.87 -5.03 9.11
N PHE A 161 -9.22 -6.29 8.86
CA PHE A 161 -10.12 -7.05 9.73
C PHE A 161 -9.53 -7.23 11.13
N VAL A 162 -10.38 -7.48 12.10
CA VAL A 162 -10.00 -7.77 13.49
C VAL A 162 -8.91 -8.85 13.55
N GLY A 163 -7.81 -8.56 14.22
CA GLY A 163 -6.68 -9.47 14.38
C GLY A 163 -5.84 -9.72 13.12
N ARG A 164 -6.08 -9.01 12.02
CA ARG A 164 -5.43 -9.27 10.73
C ARG A 164 -3.90 -9.17 10.78
N MET A 165 -3.35 -8.24 11.56
CA MET A 165 -1.91 -8.03 11.70
C MET A 165 -1.36 -8.44 13.07
N GLY A 166 -2.11 -9.17 13.88
CA GLY A 166 -1.66 -9.59 15.21
C GLY A 166 -2.78 -9.66 16.22
N HIS A 167 -2.68 -8.90 17.32
CA HIS A 167 -3.67 -8.94 18.40
C HIS A 167 -5.04 -8.45 17.93
N VAL A 168 -6.11 -9.06 18.44
CA VAL A 168 -7.50 -8.72 18.08
C VAL A 168 -7.91 -7.31 18.51
N GLY A 169 -7.25 -6.74 19.50
CA GLY A 169 -7.44 -5.35 19.97
C GLY A 169 -6.55 -4.34 19.25
N SER A 170 -5.85 -4.72 18.18
CA SER A 170 -5.10 -3.78 17.33
C SER A 170 -5.98 -3.18 16.25
N GLU A 171 -5.58 -2.01 15.76
CA GLU A 171 -6.32 -1.26 14.74
C GLU A 171 -5.46 -1.05 13.50
N ILE A 172 -6.03 -1.33 12.32
CA ILE A 172 -5.35 -1.16 11.03
C ILE A 172 -6.14 -0.18 10.18
N TYR A 173 -5.45 0.84 9.68
CA TYR A 173 -5.97 1.86 8.78
C TYR A 173 -5.37 1.66 7.41
N LEU A 174 -6.19 1.39 6.39
CA LEU A 174 -5.70 1.21 5.03
C LEU A 174 -5.59 2.56 4.33
N ALA A 175 -4.45 2.79 3.70
CA ALA A 175 -4.16 4.07 3.06
C ALA A 175 -3.21 3.91 1.86
N SER A 176 -3.06 4.98 1.08
CA SER A 176 -2.09 5.05 0.00
C SER A 176 -0.64 5.08 0.52
N PRO A 177 0.36 4.77 -0.32
CA PRO A 177 1.77 4.94 0.04
C PRO A 177 2.11 6.35 0.52
N ALA A 178 1.48 7.36 -0.05
CA ALA A 178 1.68 8.76 0.34
C ALA A 178 1.22 9.02 1.79
N ILE A 179 -0.01 8.63 2.12
CA ILE A 179 -0.56 8.77 3.47
C ILE A 179 0.27 7.96 4.47
N ALA A 180 0.64 6.72 4.13
CA ALA A 180 1.44 5.88 5.01
C ALA A 180 2.83 6.48 5.30
N ALA A 181 3.50 7.05 4.30
CA ALA A 181 4.78 7.72 4.45
C ALA A 181 4.67 9.01 5.28
N ALA A 182 3.66 9.85 5.01
CA ALA A 182 3.40 11.07 5.79
C ALA A 182 3.09 10.74 7.25
N SER A 183 2.25 9.75 7.48
CA SER A 183 1.89 9.29 8.83
C SER A 183 3.09 8.73 9.60
N ALA A 184 4.04 8.06 8.92
CA ALA A 184 5.29 7.62 9.54
C ALA A 184 6.14 8.79 10.06
N ILE A 185 6.14 9.93 9.36
CA ILE A 185 6.89 11.13 9.74
C ILE A 185 6.22 11.85 10.90
N THR A 186 4.91 12.02 10.85
CA THR A 186 4.15 12.79 11.85
C THR A 186 3.85 11.97 13.11
N GLY A 187 3.79 10.64 13.00
CA GLY A 187 3.38 9.73 14.08
C GLY A 187 1.87 9.68 14.28
N LYS A 188 1.11 10.20 13.34
CA LYS A 188 -0.35 10.17 13.32
C LYS A 188 -0.85 10.12 11.88
N ILE A 189 -2.11 9.82 11.66
CA ILE A 189 -2.74 9.87 10.33
C ILE A 189 -2.58 11.27 9.75
N SER A 190 -1.96 11.35 8.56
CA SER A 190 -1.64 12.62 7.86
C SER A 190 -1.64 12.45 6.37
#